data_7e206c190aae803bf0c67250a4a9eca3
#
_entry.id   7e206c190aae803bf0c67250a4a9eca3
#
_cell.length_a   1.000
_cell.length_b   1.000
_cell.length_c   1.000
_cell.angle_alpha   90.00
_cell.angle_beta   90.00
_cell.angle_gamma   90.00
#
_symmetry.space_group_name_H-M   'P 1'
#
loop_
_entity.id
_entity.type
_entity.pdbx_description
1 polymer ?
#
loop_
_entity_poly.entity_id
_entity_poly.type
_entity_poly.pdbx_seq_one_letter_code
_entity_poly.pdbx_strand_id
1 'polypeptide(L)'
;MRTENEYKGSNPTTSKMDQSQTSAFFEVQGKVKDFSYAGSVGMTRAWFKESEEDHAYYTFTPTVRLSYNLKKAGFLRYRFNISPAIPSLGSLTDVEQAMDTIQIVRGNPLLKTYQQFTNSLSYSYSKKQFNANLSVRHQYYDNPIMESIFVEDGKLILKDENQRSFQSLNTELMAGINGATLFGLKDFLTLYASGGYTRSWSEGLNYSHMYDEFYYSVMAQVQYKG
;
A
#
# COMPACT_ATOMS: atom_id res chain seq x y z
N MET A 1 4.71 3.82 23.70
CA MET A 1 5.97 3.11 23.43
C MET A 1 7.10 4.09 23.61
N ARG A 2 8.14 3.72 24.34
CA ARG A 2 9.34 4.54 24.49
C ARG A 2 10.48 3.88 23.75
N THR A 3 11.19 4.62 22.93
CA THR A 3 12.34 4.13 22.18
C THR A 3 13.54 5.03 22.48
N GLU A 4 14.68 4.42 22.75
CA GLU A 4 15.96 5.10 22.94
C GLU A 4 16.89 4.62 21.82
N ASN A 5 17.31 5.52 20.97
CA ASN A 5 18.21 5.26 19.86
C ASN A 5 19.60 5.87 20.19
N GLU A 6 20.63 5.03 20.18
CA GLU A 6 22.02 5.44 20.32
C GLU A 6 22.69 5.39 18.95
N TYR A 7 23.09 6.54 18.44
CA TYR A 7 23.82 6.64 17.18
C TYR A 7 25.31 6.64 17.44
N LYS A 8 26.03 5.64 16.90
CA LYS A 8 27.47 5.44 17.12
C LYS A 8 28.33 5.84 15.90
N GLY A 9 27.81 6.67 15.02
CA GLY A 9 28.51 7.13 13.82
C GLY A 9 29.49 8.26 14.06
N SER A 10 29.77 9.04 13.02
CA SER A 10 30.66 10.21 13.05
C SER A 10 30.18 11.32 14.00
N ASN A 11 28.87 11.34 14.31
CA ASN A 11 28.23 12.19 15.31
C ASN A 11 27.50 11.32 16.32
N PRO A 12 28.15 10.80 17.36
CA PRO A 12 27.48 9.99 18.37
C PRO A 12 26.45 10.86 19.12
N THR A 13 25.19 10.46 19.04
CA THR A 13 24.10 11.16 19.72
C THR A 13 23.09 10.14 20.22
N THR A 14 22.38 10.48 21.29
CA THR A 14 21.30 9.66 21.83
C THR A 14 19.99 10.42 21.70
N SER A 15 19.05 9.85 20.98
CA SER A 15 17.68 10.38 20.86
C SER A 15 16.72 9.51 21.67
N LYS A 16 15.91 10.17 22.51
CA LYS A 16 14.84 9.56 23.29
C LYS A 16 13.51 9.98 22.73
N MET A 17 12.72 9.00 22.32
CA MET A 17 11.44 9.22 21.69
C MET A 17 10.33 8.49 22.43
N ASP A 18 9.27 9.21 22.79
CA ASP A 18 8.05 8.65 23.32
C ASP A 18 6.94 8.75 22.26
N GLN A 19 6.24 7.65 22.05
CA GLN A 19 5.14 7.57 21.08
C GLN A 19 3.88 7.03 21.74
N SER A 20 2.74 7.67 21.50
CA SER A 20 1.43 7.11 21.80
C SER A 20 0.47 7.28 20.64
N GLN A 21 -0.41 6.29 20.49
CA GLN A 21 -1.45 6.32 19.46
C GLN A 21 -2.78 5.91 20.08
N THR A 22 -3.80 6.70 19.80
CA THR A 22 -5.18 6.43 20.22
C THR A 22 -6.08 6.48 18.99
N SER A 23 -6.91 5.46 18.80
CA SER A 23 -7.83 5.37 17.67
C SER A 23 -9.24 5.11 18.17
N ALA A 24 -10.21 5.75 17.52
CA ALA A 24 -11.63 5.48 17.66
C ALA A 24 -12.24 5.27 16.28
N PHE A 25 -13.18 4.35 16.15
CA PHE A 25 -13.88 4.11 14.90
C PHE A 25 -15.35 3.80 15.13
N PHE A 26 -16.16 4.09 14.13
CA PHE A 26 -17.56 3.73 14.04
C PHE A 26 -17.81 3.03 12.71
N GLU A 27 -18.51 1.91 12.72
CA GLU A 27 -18.86 1.14 11.52
C GLU A 27 -20.38 0.84 11.50
N VAL A 28 -20.96 1.01 10.33
CA VAL A 28 -22.32 0.57 10.00
C VAL A 28 -22.24 -0.43 8.87
N GLN A 29 -22.91 -1.55 9.02
CA GLN A 29 -23.00 -2.58 7.99
C GLN A 29 -24.40 -3.12 7.84
N GLY A 30 -24.73 -3.58 6.65
CA GLY A 30 -26.04 -4.17 6.39
C GLY A 30 -26.08 -4.96 5.10
N LYS A 31 -27.20 -5.64 4.92
CA LYS A 31 -27.49 -6.42 3.71
C LYS A 31 -28.94 -6.25 3.31
N VAL A 32 -29.17 -5.98 2.02
CA VAL A 32 -30.49 -5.90 1.41
C VAL A 32 -30.51 -6.82 0.19
N LYS A 33 -31.18 -7.97 0.29
CA LYS A 33 -31.21 -9.01 -0.75
C LYS A 33 -29.79 -9.45 -1.13
N ASP A 34 -29.43 -9.23 -2.37
CA ASP A 34 -28.14 -9.62 -2.95
C ASP A 34 -27.06 -8.53 -2.77
N PHE A 35 -27.41 -7.39 -2.20
CA PHE A 35 -26.51 -6.25 -1.97
C PHE A 35 -26.09 -6.19 -0.50
N SER A 36 -24.77 -6.12 -0.24
CA SER A 36 -24.21 -5.90 1.09
C SER A 36 -23.37 -4.62 1.09
N TYR A 37 -23.45 -3.88 2.18
CA TYR A 37 -22.72 -2.63 2.36
C TYR A 37 -22.10 -2.56 3.75
N ALA A 38 -20.98 -1.90 3.85
CA ALA A 38 -20.38 -1.48 5.11
C ALA A 38 -19.70 -0.14 4.90
N GLY A 39 -19.86 0.73 5.87
CA GLY A 39 -19.18 2.02 5.91
C GLY A 39 -18.61 2.26 7.30
N SER A 40 -17.37 2.67 7.39
CA SER A 40 -16.72 3.02 8.64
C SER A 40 -16.01 4.36 8.56
N VAL A 41 -15.95 5.01 9.71
CA VAL A 41 -15.23 6.26 9.92
C VAL A 41 -14.35 6.07 11.14
N GLY A 42 -13.06 6.23 10.97
CA GLY A 42 -12.09 6.19 12.04
C GLY A 42 -11.34 7.52 12.18
N MET A 43 -10.93 7.83 13.40
CA MET A 43 -10.02 8.91 13.70
C MET A 43 -8.90 8.39 14.58
N THR A 44 -7.68 8.74 14.24
CA THR A 44 -6.50 8.38 15.02
C THR A 44 -5.74 9.64 15.38
N ARG A 45 -5.36 9.75 16.65
CA ARG A 45 -4.38 10.71 17.15
C ARG A 45 -3.09 9.97 17.41
N ALA A 46 -2.02 10.33 16.72
CA ALA A 46 -0.66 9.90 17.03
C ALA A 46 0.09 11.07 17.67
N TRP A 47 0.77 10.80 18.76
CA TRP A 47 1.56 11.77 19.49
C TRP A 47 2.98 11.25 19.62
N PHE A 48 3.94 12.11 19.32
CA PHE A 48 5.37 11.86 19.40
C PHE A 48 6.02 12.95 20.20
N LYS A 49 6.91 12.58 21.09
CA LYS A 49 7.78 13.49 21.82
C LYS A 49 9.22 13.11 21.57
N GLU A 50 10.00 14.04 21.03
CA GLU A 50 11.43 13.94 20.89
C GLU A 50 12.09 15.06 21.68
N SER A 51 12.84 14.68 22.74
CA SER A 51 13.50 15.64 23.65
C SER A 51 12.54 16.71 24.20
N GLU A 52 12.48 17.89 23.59
CA GLU A 52 11.63 18.99 24.01
C GLU A 52 10.51 19.32 23.00
N GLU A 53 10.50 18.68 21.82
CA GLU A 53 9.50 18.94 20.79
C GLU A 53 8.38 17.90 20.82
N ASP A 54 7.15 18.39 20.80
CA ASP A 54 5.93 17.59 20.76
C ASP A 54 5.26 17.70 19.38
N HIS A 55 5.02 16.56 18.75
CA HIS A 55 4.29 16.47 17.47
C HIS A 55 3.00 15.69 17.66
N ALA A 56 1.87 16.24 17.24
CA ALA A 56 0.59 15.56 17.25
C ALA A 56 -0.01 15.52 15.84
N TYR A 57 -0.31 14.31 15.37
CA TYR A 57 -0.94 14.07 14.07
C TYR A 57 -2.35 13.53 14.26
N TYR A 58 -3.29 14.13 13.57
CA TYR A 58 -4.68 13.67 13.53
C TYR A 58 -4.97 13.12 12.13
N THR A 59 -5.48 11.90 12.07
CA THR A 59 -5.74 11.23 10.82
C THR A 59 -7.16 10.69 10.77
N PHE A 60 -7.76 10.76 9.60
CA PHE A 60 -9.12 10.33 9.34
C PHE A 60 -9.11 9.16 8.38
N THR A 61 -9.80 8.06 8.73
CA THR A 61 -9.74 6.79 8.01
C THR A 61 -11.13 6.27 7.63
N PRO A 62 -11.79 6.89 6.63
CA PRO A 62 -13.06 6.38 6.13
C PRO A 62 -12.85 5.11 5.29
N THR A 63 -13.79 4.19 5.39
CA THR A 63 -13.84 2.99 4.55
C THR A 63 -15.26 2.78 4.04
N VAL A 64 -15.39 2.43 2.77
CA VAL A 64 -16.64 1.99 2.15
C VAL A 64 -16.40 0.64 1.50
N ARG A 65 -17.28 -0.31 1.78
CA ARG A 65 -17.28 -1.66 1.19
C ARG A 65 -18.66 -1.96 0.65
N LEU A 66 -18.75 -2.18 -0.65
CA LEU A 66 -19.98 -2.54 -1.33
C LEU A 66 -19.79 -3.89 -2.01
N SER A 67 -20.78 -4.75 -1.98
CA SER A 67 -20.74 -6.00 -2.72
C SER A 67 -22.10 -6.39 -3.23
N TYR A 68 -22.14 -6.96 -4.41
CA TYR A 68 -23.35 -7.41 -5.07
C TYR A 68 -23.20 -8.83 -5.58
N ASN A 69 -24.08 -9.70 -5.16
CA ASN A 69 -24.16 -11.09 -5.60
C ASN A 69 -25.02 -11.17 -6.87
N LEU A 70 -24.34 -11.36 -8.01
CA LEU A 70 -24.99 -11.54 -9.33
C LEU A 70 -25.51 -12.97 -9.54
N LYS A 71 -25.57 -13.78 -8.47
CA LYS A 71 -26.00 -15.18 -8.50
C LYS A 71 -25.13 -16.02 -9.46
N LYS A 72 -25.76 -16.55 -10.51
CA LYS A 72 -25.05 -17.37 -11.52
C LYS A 72 -24.04 -16.56 -12.35
N ALA A 73 -24.14 -15.23 -12.35
CA ALA A 73 -23.24 -14.34 -13.11
C ALA A 73 -22.05 -13.86 -12.30
N GLY A 74 -21.87 -14.29 -11.04
CA GLY A 74 -20.68 -13.98 -10.27
C GLY A 74 -20.90 -13.02 -9.12
N PHE A 75 -19.87 -12.36 -8.71
CA PHE A 75 -19.85 -11.50 -7.52
C PHE A 75 -19.03 -10.23 -7.80
N LEU A 76 -19.61 -9.07 -7.56
CA LEU A 76 -18.97 -7.77 -7.72
C LEU A 76 -18.67 -7.18 -6.34
N ARG A 77 -17.46 -6.62 -6.16
CA ARG A 77 -17.04 -5.97 -4.93
C ARG A 77 -16.34 -4.65 -5.24
N TYR A 78 -16.74 -3.63 -4.52
CA TYR A 78 -16.06 -2.34 -4.50
C TYR A 78 -15.58 -2.02 -3.10
N ARG A 79 -14.38 -1.47 -2.99
CA ARG A 79 -13.80 -0.97 -1.74
C ARG A 79 -13.15 0.38 -2.00
N PHE A 80 -13.47 1.32 -1.13
CA PHE A 80 -12.77 2.59 -1.00
C PHE A 80 -12.24 2.72 0.43
N ASN A 81 -11.02 3.18 0.60
CA ASN A 81 -10.48 3.56 1.89
C ASN A 81 -9.46 4.69 1.77
N ILE A 82 -9.39 5.51 2.81
CA ILE A 82 -8.30 6.45 3.03
C ILE A 82 -7.46 5.90 4.18
N SER A 83 -6.15 5.78 3.94
CA SER A 83 -5.17 5.34 4.92
C SER A 83 -4.13 6.44 5.08
N PRO A 84 -4.01 7.04 6.26
CA PRO A 84 -2.95 7.99 6.53
C PRO A 84 -1.64 7.24 6.77
N ALA A 85 -0.55 7.87 6.40
CA ALA A 85 0.76 7.46 6.82
C ALA A 85 1.43 8.59 7.60
N ILE A 86 2.02 8.23 8.72
CA ILE A 86 2.71 9.13 9.64
C ILE A 86 4.20 8.96 9.37
N PRO A 87 5.00 10.04 9.39
CA PRO A 87 6.45 9.92 9.24
C PRO A 87 7.03 8.96 10.28
N SER A 88 8.07 8.24 9.90
CA SER A 88 8.81 7.41 10.86
C SER A 88 9.59 8.29 11.83
N LEU A 89 9.79 7.81 13.04
CA LEU A 89 10.60 8.55 14.02
C LEU A 89 12.03 8.78 13.51
N GLY A 90 12.60 7.80 12.81
CA GLY A 90 13.95 7.93 12.23
C GLY A 90 14.04 8.99 11.14
N SER A 91 12.95 9.23 10.39
CA SER A 91 12.90 10.26 9.35
C SER A 91 12.69 11.67 9.92
N LEU A 92 12.11 11.78 11.13
CA LEU A 92 11.84 13.06 11.80
C LEU A 92 13.06 13.62 12.56
N THR A 93 14.06 12.81 12.83
CA THR A 93 15.26 13.27 13.58
C THR A 93 16.05 14.30 12.76
N ASP A 94 16.69 15.27 13.44
CA ASP A 94 17.59 16.25 12.82
C ASP A 94 19.06 15.74 12.83
N VAL A 95 19.27 14.44 12.84
CA VAL A 95 20.59 13.83 12.92
C VAL A 95 21.10 13.46 11.53
N GLU A 96 22.28 13.97 11.18
CA GLU A 96 23.01 13.53 10.00
C GLU A 96 23.88 12.31 10.32
N GLN A 97 23.76 11.28 9.50
CA GLN A 97 24.53 10.05 9.62
C GLN A 97 25.32 9.75 8.35
N ALA A 98 26.64 9.67 8.46
CA ALA A 98 27.45 9.18 7.36
C ALA A 98 27.25 7.67 7.21
N MET A 99 26.74 7.24 6.06
CA MET A 99 26.65 5.81 5.69
C MET A 99 28.02 5.29 5.25
N ASP A 100 28.73 6.13 4.49
CA ASP A 100 30.10 5.89 4.05
C ASP A 100 30.83 7.23 3.80
N THR A 101 31.93 7.23 3.04
CA THR A 101 32.73 8.42 2.77
C THR A 101 32.02 9.44 1.86
N ILE A 102 31.02 9.02 1.09
CA ILE A 102 30.35 9.83 0.07
C ILE A 102 28.84 9.95 0.29
N GLN A 103 28.24 9.19 1.22
CA GLN A 103 26.80 9.17 1.45
C GLN A 103 26.44 9.61 2.87
N ILE A 104 25.50 10.52 2.96
CA ILE A 104 24.94 11.02 4.23
C ILE A 104 23.42 10.81 4.20
N VAL A 105 22.89 10.21 5.23
CA VAL A 105 21.44 10.21 5.52
C VAL A 105 21.14 11.37 6.44
N ARG A 106 20.21 12.22 6.03
CA ARG A 106 19.76 13.40 6.78
C ARG A 106 18.29 13.24 7.11
N GLY A 107 17.92 13.37 8.35
CA GLY A 107 16.51 13.40 8.76
C GLY A 107 15.83 14.71 8.36
N ASN A 108 14.51 14.75 8.53
CA ASN A 108 13.68 15.91 8.19
C ASN A 108 12.55 16.10 9.21
N PRO A 109 12.75 16.94 10.24
CA PRO A 109 11.72 17.21 11.25
C PRO A 109 10.49 17.93 10.69
N LEU A 110 10.55 18.48 9.47
CA LEU A 110 9.44 19.17 8.82
C LEU A 110 8.48 18.26 8.06
N LEU A 111 8.69 16.94 8.10
CA LEU A 111 7.82 15.97 7.45
C LEU A 111 6.39 16.04 7.97
N LYS A 112 5.45 15.99 7.03
CA LYS A 112 4.01 15.97 7.30
C LYS A 112 3.44 14.58 7.04
N THR A 113 2.34 14.27 7.71
CA THR A 113 1.54 13.09 7.35
C THR A 113 1.04 13.20 5.92
N TYR A 114 0.89 12.07 5.26
CA TYR A 114 0.26 12.01 3.95
C TYR A 114 -0.94 11.05 3.95
N GLN A 115 -1.77 11.14 2.93
CA GLN A 115 -2.95 10.31 2.79
C GLN A 115 -2.85 9.45 1.54
N GLN A 116 -3.21 8.18 1.68
CA GLN A 116 -3.36 7.24 0.59
C GLN A 116 -4.84 6.96 0.37
N PHE A 117 -5.34 7.27 -0.80
CA PHE A 117 -6.68 6.96 -1.28
C PHE A 117 -6.61 5.68 -2.11
N THR A 118 -7.35 4.66 -1.71
CA THR A 118 -7.40 3.40 -2.44
C THR A 118 -8.82 3.12 -2.92
N ASN A 119 -8.98 2.94 -4.22
CA ASN A 119 -10.19 2.43 -4.87
C ASN A 119 -9.90 1.05 -5.43
N SER A 120 -10.74 0.08 -5.12
CA SER A 120 -10.61 -1.28 -5.66
C SER A 120 -11.97 -1.78 -6.14
N LEU A 121 -12.01 -2.25 -7.36
CA LEU A 121 -13.16 -2.93 -7.96
C LEU A 121 -12.73 -4.33 -8.34
N SER A 122 -13.47 -5.35 -7.92
CA SER A 122 -13.21 -6.72 -8.33
C SER A 122 -14.50 -7.42 -8.75
N TYR A 123 -14.37 -8.22 -9.80
CA TYR A 123 -15.41 -9.10 -10.29
C TYR A 123 -14.90 -10.54 -10.27
N SER A 124 -15.64 -11.44 -9.63
CA SER A 124 -15.30 -12.85 -9.55
C SER A 124 -16.41 -13.68 -10.15
N TYR A 125 -16.05 -14.61 -11.00
CA TYR A 125 -16.95 -15.57 -11.63
C TYR A 125 -16.45 -16.99 -11.39
N SER A 126 -17.36 -17.89 -11.03
CA SER A 126 -17.04 -19.30 -10.88
C SER A 126 -18.21 -20.16 -11.38
N LYS A 127 -17.93 -21.10 -12.24
CA LYS A 127 -18.90 -22.06 -12.76
C LYS A 127 -18.25 -23.40 -13.00
N LYS A 128 -18.68 -24.43 -12.25
CA LYS A 128 -18.08 -25.76 -12.28
C LYS A 128 -16.57 -25.67 -11.99
N GLN A 129 -15.74 -26.08 -12.94
CA GLN A 129 -14.29 -26.09 -12.86
C GLN A 129 -13.65 -24.76 -13.31
N PHE A 130 -14.42 -23.92 -14.00
CA PHE A 130 -13.94 -22.60 -14.47
C PHE A 130 -14.09 -21.54 -13.41
N ASN A 131 -13.05 -20.73 -13.22
CA ASN A 131 -13.06 -19.51 -12.40
C ASN A 131 -12.35 -18.37 -13.15
N ALA A 132 -12.79 -17.16 -12.90
CA ALA A 132 -12.16 -15.95 -13.38
C ALA A 132 -12.27 -14.83 -12.33
N ASN A 133 -11.27 -14.01 -12.25
CA ASN A 133 -11.24 -12.82 -11.41
C ASN A 133 -10.65 -11.66 -12.20
N LEU A 134 -11.37 -10.55 -12.23
CA LEU A 134 -10.89 -9.27 -12.74
C LEU A 134 -10.80 -8.31 -11.55
N SER A 135 -9.65 -7.68 -11.38
CA SER A 135 -9.45 -6.65 -10.37
C SER A 135 -8.87 -5.38 -10.99
N VAL A 136 -9.35 -4.24 -10.52
CA VAL A 136 -8.82 -2.92 -10.84
C VAL A 136 -8.59 -2.19 -9.53
N ARG A 137 -7.38 -1.70 -9.32
CA ARG A 137 -7.00 -0.94 -8.14
C ARG A 137 -6.35 0.37 -8.57
N HIS A 138 -6.90 1.47 -8.08
CA HIS A 138 -6.29 2.79 -8.20
C HIS A 138 -5.88 3.28 -6.82
N GLN A 139 -4.66 3.75 -6.70
CA GLN A 139 -4.09 4.34 -5.49
C GLN A 139 -3.61 5.75 -5.82
N TYR A 140 -3.97 6.68 -4.96
CA TYR A 140 -3.49 8.06 -5.01
C TYR A 140 -2.89 8.41 -3.66
N TYR A 141 -1.69 8.92 -3.67
CA TYR A 141 -0.95 9.38 -2.51
C TYR A 141 -0.82 10.90 -2.61
N ASP A 142 -1.37 11.59 -1.62
CA ASP A 142 -1.30 13.04 -1.51
C ASP A 142 -0.14 13.43 -0.59
N ASN A 143 0.83 14.16 -1.11
CA ASN A 143 2.07 14.53 -0.44
C ASN A 143 2.88 13.35 0.14
N PRO A 144 3.13 12.25 -0.61
CA PRO A 144 3.84 11.10 -0.09
C PRO A 144 5.25 11.48 0.36
N ILE A 145 5.69 10.83 1.44
CA ILE A 145 7.08 10.90 1.87
C ILE A 145 7.90 9.97 0.98
N MET A 146 8.89 10.51 0.30
CA MET A 146 9.79 9.78 -0.58
C MET A 146 11.22 10.27 -0.37
N GLU A 147 12.17 9.37 -0.54
CA GLU A 147 13.58 9.71 -0.47
C GLU A 147 13.98 10.60 -1.65
N SER A 148 14.57 11.74 -1.33
CA SER A 148 15.22 12.64 -2.28
C SER A 148 16.73 12.46 -2.18
N ILE A 149 17.40 12.40 -3.32
CA ILE A 149 18.85 12.27 -3.41
C ILE A 149 19.38 13.50 -4.13
N PHE A 150 20.32 14.21 -3.51
CA PHE A 150 20.99 15.37 -4.08
C PHE A 150 22.45 15.42 -3.68
N VAL A 151 23.23 16.25 -4.38
CA VAL A 151 24.65 16.41 -4.13
C VAL A 151 24.89 17.71 -3.38
N GLU A 152 25.56 17.65 -2.24
CA GLU A 152 25.98 18.79 -1.43
C GLU A 152 27.43 18.57 -0.99
N ASP A 153 28.32 19.54 -1.23
CA ASP A 153 29.77 19.48 -0.90
C ASP A 153 30.46 18.19 -1.36
N GLY A 154 30.11 17.69 -2.54
CA GLY A 154 30.68 16.48 -3.14
C GLY A 154 30.21 15.16 -2.52
N LYS A 155 29.18 15.20 -1.67
CA LYS A 155 28.54 14.04 -1.05
C LYS A 155 27.12 13.87 -1.54
N LEU A 156 26.66 12.62 -1.56
CA LEU A 156 25.25 12.27 -1.82
C LEU A 156 24.48 12.39 -0.50
N ILE A 157 23.48 13.26 -0.50
CA ILE A 157 22.58 13.43 0.63
C ILE A 157 21.28 12.70 0.32
N LEU A 158 20.93 11.74 1.19
CA LEU A 158 19.66 11.02 1.17
C LEU A 158 18.76 11.63 2.24
N LYS A 159 17.61 12.14 1.84
CA LYS A 159 16.68 12.84 2.74
C LYS A 159 15.24 12.52 2.37
N ASP A 160 14.45 12.15 3.36
CA ASP A 160 13.01 12.02 3.18
C ASP A 160 12.34 13.38 3.04
N GLU A 161 11.50 13.54 2.01
CA GLU A 161 10.75 14.76 1.74
C GLU A 161 9.32 14.46 1.33
N ASN A 162 8.38 15.35 1.67
CA ASN A 162 7.03 15.28 1.13
C ASN A 162 7.06 15.69 -0.34
N GLN A 163 6.76 14.79 -1.25
CA GLN A 163 6.62 15.03 -2.67
C GLN A 163 5.18 15.46 -3.02
N ARG A 164 4.89 15.87 -4.25
CA ARG A 164 3.56 16.37 -4.63
C ARG A 164 2.52 15.27 -4.68
N SER A 165 2.76 14.23 -5.48
CA SER A 165 1.82 13.12 -5.58
C SER A 165 2.49 11.87 -6.15
N PHE A 166 1.90 10.73 -5.80
CA PHE A 166 2.17 9.46 -6.48
C PHE A 166 0.83 8.78 -6.75
N GLN A 167 0.69 8.18 -7.93
CA GLN A 167 -0.50 7.41 -8.28
C GLN A 167 -0.11 6.09 -8.92
N SER A 168 -0.95 5.09 -8.74
CA SER A 168 -0.83 3.83 -9.46
C SER A 168 -2.20 3.28 -9.86
N LEU A 169 -2.31 2.77 -11.06
CA LEU A 169 -3.42 1.99 -11.57
C LEU A 169 -2.91 0.58 -11.85
N ASN A 170 -3.48 -0.40 -11.17
CA ASN A 170 -3.19 -1.80 -11.39
C ASN A 170 -4.46 -2.52 -11.86
N THR A 171 -4.38 -3.22 -12.97
CA THR A 171 -5.46 -4.05 -13.52
C THR A 171 -4.94 -5.46 -13.70
N GLU A 172 -5.68 -6.44 -13.19
CA GLU A 172 -5.30 -7.85 -13.28
C GLU A 172 -6.51 -8.68 -13.66
N LEU A 173 -6.32 -9.58 -14.63
CA LEU A 173 -7.25 -10.62 -15.00
C LEU A 173 -6.59 -11.98 -14.75
N MET A 174 -7.25 -12.81 -13.98
CA MET A 174 -6.89 -14.21 -13.78
C MET A 174 -8.04 -15.08 -14.20
N ALA A 175 -7.77 -16.15 -14.96
CA ALA A 175 -8.74 -17.16 -15.32
C ALA A 175 -8.12 -18.55 -15.25
N GLY A 176 -8.94 -19.55 -14.92
CA GLY A 176 -8.43 -20.91 -14.81
C GLY A 176 -9.51 -21.97 -14.83
N ILE A 177 -9.05 -23.19 -15.01
CA ILE A 177 -9.84 -24.43 -14.94
C ILE A 177 -9.20 -25.31 -13.89
N ASN A 178 -9.98 -25.69 -12.88
CA ASN A 178 -9.54 -26.58 -11.80
C ASN A 178 -10.02 -28.00 -12.07
N GLY A 179 -9.12 -28.97 -11.99
CA GLY A 179 -9.47 -30.38 -11.99
C GLY A 179 -10.20 -30.83 -13.25
N ALA A 180 -9.76 -30.37 -14.43
CA ALA A 180 -10.35 -30.83 -15.67
C ALA A 180 -10.14 -32.33 -15.85
N THR A 181 -11.18 -33.04 -16.30
CA THR A 181 -11.08 -34.44 -16.66
C THR A 181 -10.49 -34.54 -18.08
N LEU A 182 -9.37 -35.21 -18.17
CA LEU A 182 -8.67 -35.44 -19.45
C LEU A 182 -8.31 -36.92 -19.59
N PHE A 183 -8.46 -37.52 -20.76
CA PHE A 183 -8.17 -38.93 -21.01
C PHE A 183 -8.87 -39.92 -20.05
N GLY A 184 -10.07 -39.55 -19.56
CA GLY A 184 -10.81 -40.36 -18.58
C GLY A 184 -10.32 -40.23 -17.12
N LEU A 185 -9.25 -39.50 -16.88
CA LEU A 185 -8.71 -39.23 -15.56
C LEU A 185 -9.39 -37.99 -14.96
N LYS A 186 -10.04 -38.16 -13.80
CA LYS A 186 -10.71 -37.08 -13.07
C LYS A 186 -9.67 -36.21 -12.37
N ASP A 187 -9.94 -34.92 -12.30
CA ASP A 187 -9.08 -33.92 -11.62
C ASP A 187 -7.63 -33.90 -12.13
N PHE A 188 -7.44 -34.30 -13.42
CA PHE A 188 -6.13 -34.49 -13.98
C PHE A 188 -5.38 -33.19 -14.27
N LEU A 189 -6.06 -32.17 -14.79
CA LEU A 189 -5.43 -30.93 -15.22
C LEU A 189 -6.01 -29.71 -14.49
N THR A 190 -5.12 -28.90 -13.95
CA THR A 190 -5.40 -27.56 -13.49
C THR A 190 -4.59 -26.58 -14.32
N LEU A 191 -5.25 -25.60 -14.91
CA LEU A 191 -4.64 -24.56 -15.74
C LEU A 191 -5.07 -23.19 -15.25
N TYR A 192 -4.09 -22.29 -15.02
CA TYR A 192 -4.30 -20.90 -14.72
C TYR A 192 -3.53 -20.01 -15.68
N ALA A 193 -4.16 -18.94 -16.11
CA ALA A 193 -3.52 -17.85 -16.80
C ALA A 193 -3.85 -16.54 -16.09
N SER A 194 -2.88 -15.69 -15.91
CA SER A 194 -3.07 -14.33 -15.42
C SER A 194 -2.31 -13.35 -16.27
N GLY A 195 -2.82 -12.14 -16.34
CA GLY A 195 -2.16 -11.03 -16.97
C GLY A 195 -2.66 -9.73 -16.40
N GLY A 196 -1.81 -8.73 -16.41
CA GLY A 196 -2.14 -7.44 -15.86
C GLY A 196 -1.35 -6.31 -16.46
N TYR A 197 -1.79 -5.13 -16.10
CA TYR A 197 -1.21 -3.86 -16.48
C TYR A 197 -1.11 -2.97 -15.26
N THR A 198 0.06 -2.41 -15.06
CA THR A 198 0.32 -1.41 -14.04
C THR A 198 0.82 -0.14 -14.70
N ARG A 199 0.17 0.99 -14.38
CA ARG A 199 0.67 2.31 -14.67
C ARG A 199 0.92 3.04 -13.35
N SER A 200 2.13 3.59 -13.22
CA SER A 200 2.50 4.44 -12.09
C SER A 200 2.97 5.79 -12.61
N TRP A 201 2.56 6.86 -11.94
CA TRP A 201 3.02 8.21 -12.24
C TRP A 201 3.21 8.99 -10.96
N SER A 202 4.28 9.75 -10.90
CA SER A 202 4.67 10.56 -9.75
C SER A 202 5.02 11.97 -10.17
N GLU A 203 4.64 12.91 -9.34
CA GLU A 203 5.05 14.30 -9.42
C GLU A 203 5.82 14.64 -8.14
N GLY A 204 7.09 14.87 -8.27
CA GLY A 204 7.95 15.35 -7.22
C GLY A 204 8.02 16.87 -7.17
N LEU A 205 8.85 17.40 -6.29
CA LEU A 205 9.12 18.83 -6.21
C LEU A 205 9.81 19.34 -7.48
N ASN A 206 10.70 18.54 -8.07
CA ASN A 206 11.53 18.92 -9.22
C ASN A 206 11.55 17.88 -10.35
N TYR A 207 10.64 16.88 -10.31
CA TYR A 207 10.59 15.83 -11.33
C TYR A 207 9.16 15.38 -11.60
N SER A 208 8.97 14.78 -12.78
CA SER A 208 7.78 14.03 -13.16
C SER A 208 8.22 12.71 -13.77
N HIS A 209 7.63 11.62 -13.37
CA HIS A 209 7.96 10.28 -13.86
C HIS A 209 6.70 9.47 -14.12
N MET A 210 6.72 8.66 -15.19
CA MET A 210 5.66 7.73 -15.53
C MET A 210 6.28 6.39 -15.91
N TYR A 211 5.68 5.32 -15.42
CA TYR A 211 6.10 3.95 -15.68
C TYR A 211 4.89 3.08 -16.02
N ASP A 212 5.03 2.29 -17.08
CA ASP A 212 4.04 1.33 -17.55
C ASP A 212 4.64 -0.07 -17.56
N GLU A 213 3.91 -1.05 -17.04
CA GLU A 213 4.32 -2.44 -17.00
C GLU A 213 3.18 -3.37 -17.42
N PHE A 214 3.49 -4.34 -18.29
CA PHE A 214 2.63 -5.46 -18.59
C PHE A 214 3.26 -6.74 -18.10
N TYR A 215 2.49 -7.59 -17.45
CA TYR A 215 2.93 -8.88 -16.99
C TYR A 215 1.90 -9.95 -17.35
N TYR A 216 2.39 -11.18 -17.52
CA TYR A 216 1.55 -12.34 -17.67
C TYR A 216 2.21 -13.57 -17.05
N SER A 217 1.40 -14.53 -16.65
CA SER A 217 1.87 -15.84 -16.22
C SER A 217 0.89 -16.93 -16.65
N VAL A 218 1.42 -18.13 -16.87
CA VAL A 218 0.63 -19.33 -17.14
C VAL A 218 1.17 -20.42 -16.25
N MET A 219 0.28 -21.10 -15.54
CA MET A 219 0.60 -22.25 -14.71
C MET A 219 -0.25 -23.44 -15.15
N ALA A 220 0.40 -24.57 -15.40
CA ALA A 220 -0.26 -25.83 -15.63
C ALA A 220 0.22 -26.85 -14.58
N GLN A 221 -0.72 -27.54 -13.96
CA GLN A 221 -0.47 -28.59 -12.98
C GLN A 221 -1.20 -29.86 -13.41
N VAL A 222 -0.46 -30.95 -13.49
CA VAL A 222 -1.00 -32.26 -13.77
C VAL A 222 -0.95 -33.09 -12.50
N GLN A 223 -2.08 -33.69 -12.14
CA GLN A 223 -2.19 -34.57 -10.98
C GLN A 223 -2.62 -35.96 -11.46
N TYR A 224 -1.75 -36.94 -11.24
CA TYR A 224 -2.06 -38.33 -11.49
C TYR A 224 -2.30 -39.07 -10.18
N LYS A 225 -3.49 -39.66 -10.03
CA LYS A 225 -3.81 -40.56 -8.92
C LYS A 225 -3.82 -41.95 -9.51
N GLY A 226 -2.73 -42.71 -9.28
CA GLY A 226 -2.64 -44.10 -9.60
C GLY A 226 -3.54 -44.98 -8.72
#